data_67894de701ca214586ca0014cc87c931
#
_entry.id   67894de701ca214586ca0014cc87c931
#
_cell.length_a   1.000
_cell.length_b   1.000
_cell.length_c   1.000
_cell.angle_alpha   90.00
_cell.angle_beta   90.00
_cell.angle_gamma   90.00
#
_symmetry.space_group_name_H-M   'P 1'
#
loop_
_entity.id
_entity.type
_entity.pdbx_description
1 polymer ?
#
loop_
_entity_poly.entity_id
_entity_poly.type
_entity_poly.pdbx_seq_one_letter_code
_entity_poly.pdbx_strand_id
1 'polypeptide(L)'
;MSGKLVGVGVGPGDPELLTIKARRVIEAADVVAYPNARHGRSVARRIAAPYLRDGVLEVALTYPVTTEVSDHPGGYEAALVEFYDAAAGQLTDHLDAGRDVAVLCEGDPFFYGSYMYLHERLAPRYETEVVPGVTSFSAAAAAAGTPLAKRDDVLTILPGTLPPDVLAARLRTTDAAVVIKLGRTFEGVRSAAEQAGVADRAVYVERASSDEERVSALRDVEGKVPYMSLVLVPAAVRGAARASRSESTGSVAVVGLGPAGAAWLTSEAQAELAAADDVVGYETYLARVPHRRGQRRHGSDNRVEAERARHALELAAAGSRVAVVSSGDPGIFAMASAVYEQVEANGLPDVEVRVVPGLSAMQAAAARVGAPLGHDFCVISLSDQLKPREVVERRLEAAGAADLVLALYNPASKTRREQLERAFDVLRKHRDGATPVVVARAVGSPEETVTVTTLADVDSDADAIDMRTLLIVGSSTTRVTATGAVYTPRSYPG
;
A
#
# COMPACT_ATOMS: atom_id res chain seq x y z
N MET A 1 -31.60 9.74 12.15
CA MET A 1 -30.61 9.54 11.07
C MET A 1 -29.85 8.27 11.44
N SER A 2 -29.56 7.42 10.49
CA SER A 2 -28.69 6.27 10.73
C SER A 2 -27.25 6.71 11.02
N GLY A 3 -26.51 5.93 11.77
CA GLY A 3 -25.09 6.15 12.00
C GLY A 3 -24.26 5.90 10.73
N LYS A 4 -23.00 6.29 10.76
CA LYS A 4 -22.02 6.15 9.69
C LYS A 4 -21.10 4.95 9.96
N LEU A 5 -20.81 4.18 8.91
CA LEU A 5 -19.83 3.09 8.98
C LEU A 5 -18.47 3.57 8.45
N VAL A 6 -17.43 3.47 9.27
CA VAL A 6 -16.08 3.88 8.89
C VAL A 6 -15.12 2.70 8.97
N GLY A 7 -14.57 2.28 7.83
CA GLY A 7 -13.45 1.34 7.79
C GLY A 7 -12.14 2.08 8.11
N VAL A 8 -11.43 1.67 9.15
CA VAL A 8 -10.25 2.38 9.63
C VAL A 8 -9.01 1.51 9.56
N GLY A 9 -8.07 1.90 8.71
CA GLY A 9 -6.74 1.29 8.65
C GLY A 9 -5.90 1.71 9.85
N VAL A 10 -5.52 0.71 10.67
CA VAL A 10 -4.72 0.97 11.87
C VAL A 10 -3.22 0.75 11.66
N GLY A 11 -2.80 0.49 10.42
CA GLY A 11 -1.40 0.19 10.15
C GLY A 11 -1.00 -1.24 10.50
N PRO A 12 0.27 -1.62 10.28
CA PRO A 12 0.72 -3.01 10.30
C PRO A 12 1.14 -3.54 11.66
N GLY A 13 1.37 -2.68 12.68
CA GLY A 13 1.85 -3.15 13.99
C GLY A 13 2.11 -2.05 15.00
N ASP A 14 2.85 -1.02 14.61
CA ASP A 14 3.19 0.12 15.44
C ASP A 14 2.02 1.12 15.51
N PRO A 15 1.53 1.47 16.71
CA PRO A 15 0.51 2.52 16.89
C PRO A 15 0.90 3.88 16.30
N GLU A 16 2.19 4.21 16.22
CA GLU A 16 2.66 5.47 15.64
C GLU A 16 2.52 5.54 14.12
N LEU A 17 2.26 4.40 13.46
CA LEU A 17 1.92 4.34 12.03
C LEU A 17 0.43 4.56 11.76
N LEU A 18 -0.39 4.81 12.78
CA LEU A 18 -1.75 5.30 12.57
C LEU A 18 -1.72 6.69 11.94
N THR A 19 -2.59 6.92 10.95
CA THR A 19 -2.77 8.28 10.43
C THR A 19 -3.52 9.14 11.44
N ILE A 20 -3.28 10.45 11.44
CA ILE A 20 -4.03 11.40 12.29
C ILE A 20 -5.54 11.29 12.06
N LYS A 21 -5.96 11.01 10.82
CA LYS A 21 -7.38 10.83 10.50
C LYS A 21 -7.93 9.56 11.15
N ALA A 22 -7.19 8.45 11.08
CA ALA A 22 -7.58 7.21 11.73
C ALA A 22 -7.75 7.40 13.25
N ARG A 23 -6.75 8.02 13.89
CA ARG A 23 -6.81 8.35 15.31
C ARG A 23 -8.06 9.16 15.66
N ARG A 24 -8.33 10.27 14.95
CA ARG A 24 -9.52 11.12 15.20
C ARG A 24 -10.83 10.35 15.05
N VAL A 25 -10.92 9.46 14.08
CA VAL A 25 -12.12 8.64 13.87
C VAL A 25 -12.30 7.64 15.01
N ILE A 26 -11.22 6.98 15.45
CA ILE A 26 -11.27 6.05 16.59
C ILE A 26 -11.68 6.77 17.88
N GLU A 27 -11.10 7.93 18.16
CA GLU A 27 -11.39 8.76 19.33
C GLU A 27 -12.84 9.29 19.33
N ALA A 28 -13.44 9.49 18.14
CA ALA A 28 -14.78 10.04 18.00
C ALA A 28 -15.90 8.98 17.90
N ALA A 29 -15.57 7.74 17.55
CA ALA A 29 -16.56 6.69 17.29
C ALA A 29 -17.41 6.35 18.53
N ASP A 30 -18.69 6.07 18.31
CA ASP A 30 -19.59 5.56 19.36
C ASP A 30 -19.35 4.08 19.60
N VAL A 31 -18.98 3.35 18.52
CA VAL A 31 -18.71 1.90 18.54
C VAL A 31 -17.42 1.63 17.78
N VAL A 32 -16.55 0.83 18.38
CA VAL A 32 -15.34 0.34 17.75
C VAL A 32 -15.46 -1.17 17.56
N ALA A 33 -15.57 -1.59 16.30
CA ALA A 33 -15.62 -2.99 15.92
C ALA A 33 -14.25 -3.45 15.40
N TYR A 34 -13.86 -4.69 15.68
CA TYR A 34 -12.57 -5.22 15.24
C TYR A 34 -12.61 -6.73 15.01
N PRO A 35 -11.83 -7.24 14.03
CA PRO A 35 -11.66 -8.66 13.82
C PRO A 35 -10.98 -9.29 15.05
N ASN A 36 -11.47 -10.44 15.46
CA ASN A 36 -10.98 -11.14 16.63
C ASN A 36 -10.82 -12.64 16.31
N ALA A 37 -9.75 -13.25 16.79
CA ALA A 37 -9.56 -14.68 16.69
C ALA A 37 -10.32 -15.42 17.81
N ARG A 38 -10.63 -16.71 17.64
CA ARG A 38 -11.32 -17.53 18.67
C ARG A 38 -10.66 -17.47 20.04
N HIS A 39 -9.35 -17.30 20.11
CA HIS A 39 -8.61 -17.18 21.37
C HIS A 39 -8.67 -15.77 21.99
N GLY A 40 -9.52 -14.87 21.48
CA GLY A 40 -9.79 -13.56 22.06
C GLY A 40 -8.74 -12.47 21.77
N ARG A 41 -7.79 -12.68 20.85
CA ARG A 41 -6.77 -11.70 20.51
C ARG A 41 -7.08 -11.02 19.18
N SER A 42 -7.01 -9.69 19.19
CA SER A 42 -7.11 -8.84 17.98
C SER A 42 -5.88 -7.97 17.85
N VAL A 43 -5.19 -8.08 16.73
CA VAL A 43 -4.02 -7.23 16.43
C VAL A 43 -4.48 -5.80 16.15
N ALA A 44 -5.54 -5.62 15.37
CA ALA A 44 -6.09 -4.29 15.07
C ALA A 44 -6.50 -3.55 16.35
N ARG A 45 -7.17 -4.22 17.28
CA ARG A 45 -7.53 -3.62 18.57
C ARG A 45 -6.30 -3.25 19.40
N ARG A 46 -5.27 -4.10 19.40
CA ARG A 46 -4.01 -3.83 20.14
C ARG A 46 -3.32 -2.59 19.60
N ILE A 47 -3.24 -2.43 18.28
CA ILE A 47 -2.64 -1.25 17.64
C ILE A 47 -3.43 0.01 18.00
N ALA A 48 -4.76 -0.05 18.00
CA ALA A 48 -5.62 1.08 18.31
C ALA A 48 -5.73 1.37 19.82
N ALA A 49 -5.28 0.47 20.70
CA ALA A 49 -5.50 0.56 22.14
C ALA A 49 -5.12 1.92 22.77
N PRO A 50 -4.00 2.59 22.40
CA PRO A 50 -3.65 3.90 22.96
C PRO A 50 -4.63 5.02 22.60
N TYR A 51 -5.49 4.82 21.63
CA TYR A 51 -6.40 5.82 21.08
C TYR A 51 -7.88 5.49 21.34
N LEU A 52 -8.17 4.37 22.00
CA LEU A 52 -9.52 4.02 22.42
C LEU A 52 -9.96 4.91 23.59
N ARG A 53 -11.13 5.51 23.46
CA ARG A 53 -11.73 6.32 24.51
C ARG A 53 -12.25 5.42 25.65
N ASP A 54 -12.09 5.85 26.88
CA ASP A 54 -12.65 5.15 28.02
C ASP A 54 -14.19 4.98 27.87
N GLY A 55 -14.66 3.74 28.03
CA GLY A 55 -16.08 3.40 27.96
C GLY A 55 -16.66 3.36 26.53
N VAL A 56 -15.86 3.44 25.48
CA VAL A 56 -16.34 3.20 24.10
C VAL A 56 -16.94 1.79 23.98
N LEU A 57 -18.03 1.65 23.22
CA LEU A 57 -18.60 0.34 22.94
C LEU A 57 -17.68 -0.45 22.01
N GLU A 58 -17.20 -1.59 22.48
CA GLU A 58 -16.34 -2.47 21.69
C GLU A 58 -17.13 -3.67 21.16
N VAL A 59 -17.02 -3.98 19.88
CA VAL A 59 -17.65 -5.13 19.21
C VAL A 59 -16.57 -6.04 18.62
N ALA A 60 -16.37 -7.18 19.25
CA ALA A 60 -15.42 -8.19 18.75
C ALA A 60 -16.10 -9.08 17.69
N LEU A 61 -15.65 -8.98 16.44
CA LEU A 61 -16.11 -9.81 15.33
C LEU A 61 -15.26 -11.07 15.27
N THR A 62 -15.72 -12.12 15.96
CA THR A 62 -14.93 -13.35 16.17
C THR A 62 -15.06 -14.31 14.98
N TYR A 63 -13.95 -14.52 14.27
CA TYR A 63 -13.87 -15.44 13.14
C TYR A 63 -14.15 -16.90 13.56
N PRO A 64 -14.99 -17.62 12.81
CA PRO A 64 -15.25 -19.05 13.06
C PRO A 64 -14.01 -19.92 12.79
N VAL A 65 -13.19 -19.52 11.82
CA VAL A 65 -11.96 -20.22 11.42
C VAL A 65 -10.93 -19.19 10.96
N THR A 66 -9.71 -19.24 11.47
CA THR A 66 -8.62 -18.34 11.05
C THR A 66 -7.63 -19.04 10.11
N THR A 67 -6.94 -20.06 10.61
CA THR A 67 -5.92 -20.83 9.87
C THR A 67 -6.18 -22.34 9.94
N GLU A 68 -7.26 -22.75 10.56
CA GLU A 68 -7.63 -24.14 10.80
C GLU A 68 -8.43 -24.71 9.62
N VAL A 69 -8.63 -26.02 9.60
CA VAL A 69 -9.55 -26.69 8.67
C VAL A 69 -10.97 -26.39 9.14
N SER A 70 -11.85 -25.97 8.23
CA SER A 70 -13.25 -25.69 8.56
C SER A 70 -14.03 -27.00 8.71
N ASP A 71 -14.73 -27.17 9.82
CA ASP A 71 -15.69 -28.27 10.04
C ASP A 71 -17.09 -27.93 9.50
N HIS A 72 -17.25 -26.78 8.85
CA HIS A 72 -18.52 -26.31 8.31
C HIS A 72 -18.98 -27.22 7.13
N PRO A 73 -20.25 -27.65 7.06
CA PRO A 73 -20.74 -28.52 5.96
C PRO A 73 -20.57 -27.98 4.56
N GLY A 74 -20.63 -26.61 4.40
CA GLY A 74 -20.41 -25.90 3.16
C GLY A 74 -18.95 -25.48 2.94
N GLY A 75 -18.02 -25.92 3.78
CA GLY A 75 -16.61 -25.57 3.69
C GLY A 75 -16.26 -24.18 4.23
N TYR A 76 -15.04 -23.76 3.97
CA TYR A 76 -14.48 -22.51 4.49
C TYR A 76 -15.22 -21.26 3.99
N GLU A 77 -15.57 -21.23 2.71
CA GLU A 77 -16.23 -20.05 2.11
C GLU A 77 -17.63 -19.83 2.67
N ALA A 78 -18.43 -20.91 2.82
CA ALA A 78 -19.75 -20.82 3.41
C ALA A 78 -19.69 -20.33 4.87
N ALA A 79 -18.73 -20.84 5.66
CA ALA A 79 -18.51 -20.37 7.02
C ALA A 79 -18.17 -18.89 7.09
N LEU A 80 -17.41 -18.37 6.12
CA LEU A 80 -17.09 -16.94 6.04
C LEU A 80 -18.30 -16.08 5.63
N VAL A 81 -19.12 -16.57 4.68
CA VAL A 81 -20.35 -15.86 4.29
C VAL A 81 -21.27 -15.70 5.49
N GLU A 82 -21.57 -16.78 6.21
CA GLU A 82 -22.41 -16.74 7.42
C GLU A 82 -21.83 -15.82 8.50
N PHE A 83 -20.52 -15.88 8.69
CA PHE A 83 -19.84 -14.99 9.64
C PHE A 83 -20.03 -13.51 9.28
N TYR A 84 -19.81 -13.14 8.01
CA TYR A 84 -19.95 -11.75 7.60
C TYR A 84 -21.41 -11.28 7.59
N ASP A 85 -22.35 -12.16 7.29
CA ASP A 85 -23.79 -11.84 7.41
C ASP A 85 -24.17 -11.57 8.87
N ALA A 86 -23.72 -12.40 9.80
CA ALA A 86 -23.94 -12.19 11.22
C ALA A 86 -23.25 -10.93 11.75
N ALA A 87 -21.98 -10.70 11.34
CA ALA A 87 -21.23 -9.50 11.71
C ALA A 87 -21.89 -8.24 11.17
N ALA A 88 -22.34 -8.24 9.91
CA ALA A 88 -23.09 -7.12 9.34
C ALA A 88 -24.39 -6.86 10.09
N GLY A 89 -25.12 -7.91 10.51
CA GLY A 89 -26.30 -7.79 11.35
C GLY A 89 -26.02 -7.10 12.68
N GLN A 90 -24.95 -7.49 13.38
CA GLN A 90 -24.54 -6.82 14.63
C GLN A 90 -24.23 -5.33 14.42
N LEU A 91 -23.51 -4.99 13.35
CA LEU A 91 -23.20 -3.60 13.05
C LEU A 91 -24.44 -2.80 12.62
N THR A 92 -25.40 -3.45 11.94
CA THR A 92 -26.69 -2.86 11.57
C THR A 92 -27.44 -2.34 12.79
N ASP A 93 -27.50 -3.10 13.88
CA ASP A 93 -28.18 -2.70 15.11
C ASP A 93 -27.62 -1.41 15.71
N HIS A 94 -26.32 -1.21 15.57
CA HIS A 94 -25.67 0.03 16.00
C HIS A 94 -25.96 1.19 15.03
N LEU A 95 -25.83 0.95 13.73
CA LEU A 95 -26.05 1.96 12.69
C LEU A 95 -27.51 2.44 12.67
N ASP A 96 -28.47 1.52 12.80
CA ASP A 96 -29.91 1.85 12.87
C ASP A 96 -30.26 2.64 14.16
N ALA A 97 -29.50 2.46 15.24
CA ALA A 97 -29.60 3.25 16.46
C ALA A 97 -28.92 4.63 16.35
N GLY A 98 -28.42 5.02 15.16
CA GLY A 98 -27.79 6.32 14.91
C GLY A 98 -26.37 6.43 15.45
N ARG A 99 -25.69 5.32 15.77
CA ARG A 99 -24.32 5.30 16.29
C ARG A 99 -23.31 5.16 15.17
N ASP A 100 -22.26 5.99 15.21
CA ASP A 100 -21.14 5.88 14.29
C ASP A 100 -20.23 4.70 14.67
N VAL A 101 -19.97 3.83 13.69
CA VAL A 101 -19.22 2.59 13.87
C VAL A 101 -17.87 2.68 13.14
N ALA A 102 -16.77 2.62 13.89
CA ALA A 102 -15.42 2.45 13.35
C ALA A 102 -15.05 0.97 13.33
N VAL A 103 -14.80 0.41 12.15
CA VAL A 103 -14.30 -0.96 11.98
C VAL A 103 -12.79 -0.93 11.77
N LEU A 104 -12.04 -1.42 12.75
CA LEU A 104 -10.58 -1.45 12.71
C LEU A 104 -10.08 -2.54 11.77
N CYS A 105 -9.08 -2.21 10.96
CA CYS A 105 -8.46 -3.12 10.01
C CYS A 105 -6.93 -3.02 10.11
N GLU A 106 -6.26 -4.15 10.27
CA GLU A 106 -4.81 -4.23 10.18
C GLU A 106 -4.36 -3.79 8.79
N GLY A 107 -3.32 -2.96 8.73
CA GLY A 107 -2.89 -2.36 7.48
C GLY A 107 -3.93 -1.39 6.92
N ASP A 108 -4.44 -1.70 5.74
CA ASP A 108 -5.42 -0.90 5.00
C ASP A 108 -6.76 -1.66 4.83
N PRO A 109 -7.93 -1.02 5.01
CA PRO A 109 -9.24 -1.70 4.96
C PRO A 109 -9.57 -2.33 3.61
N PHE A 110 -9.05 -1.76 2.52
CA PHE A 110 -9.32 -2.20 1.15
C PHE A 110 -8.15 -2.92 0.49
N PHE A 111 -7.13 -3.26 1.29
CA PHE A 111 -6.00 -4.03 0.82
C PHE A 111 -5.97 -5.42 1.49
N TYR A 112 -6.62 -6.41 0.88
CA TYR A 112 -6.82 -7.76 1.45
C TYR A 112 -7.46 -7.77 2.86
N GLY A 113 -8.09 -6.67 3.25
CA GLY A 113 -8.71 -6.47 4.55
C GLY A 113 -10.10 -7.10 4.64
N SER A 114 -10.46 -7.53 5.83
CA SER A 114 -11.77 -8.14 6.13
C SER A 114 -12.94 -7.16 6.01
N TYR A 115 -12.68 -5.87 6.12
CA TYR A 115 -13.68 -4.83 6.01
C TYR A 115 -14.40 -4.82 4.66
N MET A 116 -13.75 -5.24 3.59
CA MET A 116 -14.35 -5.31 2.25
C MET A 116 -15.69 -6.04 2.25
N TYR A 117 -15.78 -7.17 2.95
CA TYR A 117 -17.00 -7.96 3.02
C TYR A 117 -18.13 -7.31 3.83
N LEU A 118 -17.77 -6.54 4.86
CA LEU A 118 -18.74 -5.73 5.61
C LEU A 118 -19.19 -4.53 4.78
N HIS A 119 -18.25 -3.91 4.05
CA HIS A 119 -18.55 -2.81 3.16
C HIS A 119 -19.54 -3.21 2.06
N GLU A 120 -19.31 -4.34 1.39
CA GLU A 120 -20.21 -4.88 0.36
C GLU A 120 -21.66 -5.05 0.87
N ARG A 121 -21.83 -5.43 2.13
CA ARG A 121 -23.13 -5.66 2.77
C ARG A 121 -23.82 -4.40 3.27
N LEU A 122 -23.06 -3.45 3.76
CA LEU A 122 -23.59 -2.31 4.51
C LEU A 122 -23.60 -1.01 3.71
N ALA A 123 -22.67 -0.81 2.77
CA ALA A 123 -22.61 0.39 1.93
C ALA A 123 -23.90 0.67 1.11
N PRO A 124 -24.69 -0.33 0.67
CA PRO A 124 -25.96 -0.05 0.02
C PRO A 124 -27.02 0.59 0.90
N ARG A 125 -26.86 0.55 2.23
CA ARG A 125 -27.87 0.99 3.21
C ARG A 125 -27.43 2.17 4.08
N TYR A 126 -26.12 2.32 4.28
CA TYR A 126 -25.56 3.30 5.23
C TYR A 126 -24.52 4.19 4.57
N GLU A 127 -24.36 5.40 5.10
CA GLU A 127 -23.22 6.24 4.75
C GLU A 127 -21.92 5.52 5.18
N THR A 128 -20.98 5.43 4.26
CA THR A 128 -19.69 4.77 4.52
C THR A 128 -18.52 5.69 4.25
N GLU A 129 -17.47 5.53 5.03
CA GLU A 129 -16.18 6.17 4.79
C GLU A 129 -15.07 5.14 4.97
N VAL A 130 -13.96 5.34 4.25
CA VAL A 130 -12.75 4.54 4.45
C VAL A 130 -11.58 5.45 4.76
N VAL A 131 -10.93 5.16 5.86
CA VAL A 131 -9.68 5.80 6.26
C VAL A 131 -8.55 4.84 5.96
N PRO A 132 -7.72 5.11 4.94
CA PRO A 132 -6.63 4.21 4.56
C PRO A 132 -5.57 4.11 5.65
N GLY A 133 -4.83 2.99 5.64
CA GLY A 133 -3.75 2.71 6.57
C GLY A 133 -2.44 2.35 5.87
N VAL A 134 -1.33 2.40 6.59
CA VAL A 134 -0.03 1.91 6.11
C VAL A 134 -0.13 0.40 5.92
N THR A 135 0.21 -0.08 4.73
CA THR A 135 0.17 -1.52 4.43
C THR A 135 1.33 -2.26 5.08
N SER A 136 1.14 -3.55 5.35
CA SER A 136 2.21 -4.41 5.88
C SER A 136 3.45 -4.47 5.00
N PHE A 137 3.29 -4.42 3.68
CA PHE A 137 4.43 -4.47 2.77
C PHE A 137 5.23 -3.15 2.75
N SER A 138 4.60 -2.00 2.96
CA SER A 138 5.31 -0.72 3.12
C SER A 138 6.17 -0.73 4.38
N ALA A 139 5.61 -1.17 5.50
CA ALA A 139 6.38 -1.31 6.74
C ALA A 139 7.47 -2.38 6.62
N ALA A 140 7.18 -3.52 6.00
CA ALA A 140 8.17 -4.57 5.78
C ALA A 140 9.34 -4.09 4.90
N ALA A 141 9.09 -3.27 3.89
CA ALA A 141 10.13 -2.69 3.06
C ALA A 141 11.01 -1.72 3.86
N ALA A 142 10.40 -0.93 4.75
CA ALA A 142 11.12 -0.05 5.68
C ALA A 142 11.98 -0.86 6.65
N ALA A 143 11.40 -1.87 7.30
CA ALA A 143 12.10 -2.79 8.22
C ALA A 143 13.28 -3.51 7.56
N ALA A 144 13.07 -3.97 6.33
CA ALA A 144 14.12 -4.63 5.53
C ALA A 144 15.16 -3.63 4.96
N GLY A 145 14.94 -2.33 5.08
CA GLY A 145 15.78 -1.31 4.43
C GLY A 145 15.85 -1.48 2.91
N THR A 146 14.77 -1.98 2.30
CA THR A 146 14.75 -2.38 0.88
C THR A 146 13.60 -1.70 0.17
N PRO A 147 13.86 -0.87 -0.87
CA PRO A 147 12.79 -0.27 -1.66
C PRO A 147 11.93 -1.34 -2.35
N LEU A 148 10.61 -1.14 -2.32
CA LEU A 148 9.66 -2.05 -2.99
C LEU A 148 9.80 -2.01 -4.50
N ALA A 149 9.90 -0.82 -5.07
CA ALA A 149 10.01 -0.61 -6.50
C ALA A 149 10.86 0.62 -6.79
N LYS A 150 11.78 0.50 -7.73
CA LYS A 150 12.66 1.56 -8.20
C LYS A 150 12.20 2.02 -9.56
N ARG A 151 12.23 3.33 -9.80
CA ARG A 151 11.99 3.91 -11.14
C ARG A 151 10.78 3.29 -11.85
N ASP A 152 11.06 2.29 -12.66
CA ASP A 152 10.14 1.68 -13.62
C ASP A 152 9.80 0.24 -13.29
N ASP A 153 10.23 -0.26 -12.14
CA ASP A 153 9.94 -1.63 -11.75
C ASP A 153 8.44 -1.87 -11.66
N VAL A 154 8.01 -2.99 -12.16
CA VAL A 154 6.67 -3.51 -11.92
C VAL A 154 6.67 -4.19 -10.57
N LEU A 155 5.90 -3.66 -9.62
CA LEU A 155 5.64 -4.32 -8.34
C LEU A 155 4.38 -5.17 -8.47
N THR A 156 4.52 -6.47 -8.23
CA THR A 156 3.39 -7.40 -8.20
C THR A 156 3.15 -7.89 -6.78
N ILE A 157 1.90 -7.83 -6.30
CA ILE A 157 1.53 -8.35 -4.99
C ILE A 157 0.74 -9.62 -5.19
N LEU A 158 1.22 -10.70 -4.57
CA LEU A 158 0.76 -12.05 -4.79
C LEU A 158 0.28 -12.69 -3.48
N PRO A 159 -0.89 -13.35 -3.44
CA PRO A 159 -1.25 -14.17 -2.30
C PRO A 159 -0.45 -15.47 -2.32
N GLY A 160 0.19 -15.82 -1.22
CA GLY A 160 0.92 -17.07 -1.05
C GLY A 160 0.03 -18.32 -1.08
N THR A 161 -1.29 -18.14 -1.21
CA THR A 161 -2.28 -19.21 -1.38
C THR A 161 -2.41 -19.70 -2.83
N LEU A 162 -1.76 -19.03 -3.78
CA LEU A 162 -1.69 -19.52 -5.17
C LEU A 162 -0.96 -20.87 -5.25
N PRO A 163 -1.30 -21.72 -6.22
CA PRO A 163 -0.50 -22.91 -6.52
C PRO A 163 0.96 -22.54 -6.77
N PRO A 164 1.93 -23.33 -6.26
CA PRO A 164 3.36 -22.97 -6.35
C PRO A 164 3.88 -22.74 -7.77
N ASP A 165 3.38 -23.49 -8.74
CA ASP A 165 3.74 -23.35 -10.16
C ASP A 165 3.23 -22.04 -10.76
N VAL A 166 1.99 -21.63 -10.42
CA VAL A 166 1.41 -20.35 -10.81
C VAL A 166 2.18 -19.20 -10.16
N LEU A 167 2.48 -19.32 -8.86
CA LEU A 167 3.26 -18.32 -8.14
C LEU A 167 4.66 -18.17 -8.75
N ALA A 168 5.34 -19.28 -9.05
CA ALA A 168 6.65 -19.26 -9.68
C ALA A 168 6.60 -18.62 -11.07
N ALA A 169 5.57 -18.88 -11.87
CA ALA A 169 5.39 -18.26 -13.18
C ALA A 169 5.25 -16.73 -13.06
N ARG A 170 4.45 -16.24 -12.11
CA ARG A 170 4.27 -14.80 -11.87
C ARG A 170 5.55 -14.14 -11.35
N LEU A 171 6.27 -14.80 -10.43
CA LEU A 171 7.55 -14.31 -9.90
C LEU A 171 8.63 -14.17 -10.99
N ARG A 172 8.63 -15.04 -12.01
CA ARG A 172 9.56 -14.95 -13.14
C ARG A 172 9.30 -13.75 -14.05
N THR A 173 8.08 -13.25 -14.12
CA THR A 173 7.66 -12.20 -15.07
C THR A 173 7.53 -10.81 -14.44
N THR A 174 7.85 -10.67 -13.16
CA THR A 174 7.81 -9.38 -12.46
C THR A 174 9.21 -8.91 -12.07
N ASP A 175 9.41 -7.60 -11.96
CA ASP A 175 10.69 -7.04 -11.50
C ASP A 175 10.83 -7.16 -9.99
N ALA A 176 9.78 -6.80 -9.27
CA ALA A 176 9.67 -6.88 -7.83
C ALA A 176 8.34 -7.53 -7.42
N ALA A 177 8.32 -8.22 -6.31
CA ALA A 177 7.10 -8.82 -5.79
C ALA A 177 7.01 -8.72 -4.27
N VAL A 178 5.78 -8.74 -3.79
CA VAL A 178 5.45 -9.02 -2.39
C VAL A 178 4.55 -10.24 -2.34
N VAL A 179 4.92 -11.25 -1.58
CA VAL A 179 4.08 -12.42 -1.35
C VAL A 179 3.53 -12.34 0.06
N ILE A 180 2.21 -12.26 0.17
CA ILE A 180 1.47 -12.16 1.44
C ILE A 180 0.71 -13.44 1.75
N LYS A 181 0.09 -13.53 2.93
CA LYS A 181 -0.72 -14.69 3.38
C LYS A 181 0.10 -15.98 3.42
N LEU A 182 1.26 -15.94 4.07
CA LEU A 182 2.15 -17.08 4.16
C LEU A 182 1.55 -18.19 5.06
N GLY A 183 1.84 -18.19 6.35
CA GLY A 183 1.33 -19.20 7.28
C GLY A 183 1.54 -20.64 6.77
N ARG A 184 0.46 -21.36 6.51
CA ARG A 184 0.48 -22.75 6.03
C ARG A 184 1.06 -22.93 4.63
N THR A 185 1.10 -21.89 3.83
CA THR A 185 1.54 -21.94 2.43
C THR A 185 3.02 -21.62 2.26
N PHE A 186 3.72 -21.34 3.37
CA PHE A 186 5.11 -20.87 3.35
C PHE A 186 6.06 -21.77 2.54
N GLU A 187 5.97 -23.08 2.72
CA GLU A 187 6.82 -24.03 1.97
C GLU A 187 6.57 -23.97 0.46
N GLY A 188 5.29 -23.79 0.05
CA GLY A 188 4.93 -23.59 -1.36
C GLY A 188 5.49 -22.29 -1.90
N VAL A 189 5.47 -21.21 -1.10
CA VAL A 189 6.05 -19.91 -1.48
C VAL A 189 7.56 -19.99 -1.61
N ARG A 190 8.25 -20.68 -0.69
CA ARG A 190 9.69 -20.90 -0.75
C ARG A 190 10.08 -21.68 -2.02
N SER A 191 9.39 -22.80 -2.27
CA SER A 191 9.60 -23.60 -3.49
C SER A 191 9.35 -22.79 -4.76
N ALA A 192 8.29 -21.95 -4.80
CA ALA A 192 8.01 -21.08 -5.93
C ALA A 192 9.10 -20.03 -6.15
N ALA A 193 9.66 -19.45 -5.08
CA ALA A 193 10.76 -18.49 -5.16
C ALA A 193 12.06 -19.15 -5.68
N GLU A 194 12.34 -20.38 -5.25
CA GLU A 194 13.47 -21.19 -5.76
C GLU A 194 13.30 -21.50 -7.26
N GLN A 195 12.13 -22.02 -7.66
CA GLN A 195 11.80 -22.30 -9.05
C GLN A 195 11.84 -21.06 -9.97
N ALA A 196 11.50 -19.90 -9.41
CA ALA A 196 11.57 -18.63 -10.13
C ALA A 196 12.99 -18.03 -10.19
N GLY A 197 13.96 -18.58 -9.43
CA GLY A 197 15.33 -18.07 -9.35
C GLY A 197 15.43 -16.74 -8.59
N VAL A 198 14.50 -16.47 -7.67
CA VAL A 198 14.45 -15.22 -6.89
C VAL A 198 14.74 -15.41 -5.40
N ALA A 199 14.91 -16.66 -4.93
CA ALA A 199 15.07 -17.00 -3.51
C ALA A 199 16.26 -16.29 -2.84
N ASP A 200 17.39 -16.15 -3.56
CA ASP A 200 18.62 -15.54 -3.00
C ASP A 200 18.47 -14.05 -2.67
N ARG A 201 17.56 -13.35 -3.37
CA ARG A 201 17.27 -11.94 -3.12
C ARG A 201 15.99 -11.70 -2.32
N ALA A 202 15.27 -12.76 -2.00
CA ALA A 202 14.01 -12.65 -1.27
C ALA A 202 14.27 -12.45 0.22
N VAL A 203 13.52 -11.51 0.80
CA VAL A 203 13.58 -11.14 2.22
C VAL A 203 12.26 -11.53 2.89
N TYR A 204 12.35 -12.31 3.94
CA TYR A 204 11.23 -12.64 4.81
C TYR A 204 11.08 -11.58 5.88
N VAL A 205 9.86 -11.11 6.09
CA VAL A 205 9.54 -10.18 7.17
C VAL A 205 8.32 -10.69 7.93
N GLU A 206 8.46 -10.74 9.25
CA GLU A 206 7.44 -11.16 10.19
C GLU A 206 7.05 -10.01 11.08
N ARG A 207 5.75 -9.79 11.28
CA ARG A 207 5.18 -8.80 12.20
C ARG A 207 5.80 -7.40 12.07
N ALA A 208 5.97 -6.97 10.83
CA ALA A 208 6.57 -5.69 10.49
C ALA A 208 6.04 -4.54 11.35
N SER A 209 6.93 -3.67 11.83
CA SER A 209 6.70 -2.53 12.72
C SER A 209 6.17 -2.86 14.12
N SER A 210 6.15 -4.12 14.55
CA SER A 210 5.83 -4.46 15.95
C SER A 210 7.09 -4.77 16.75
N ASP A 211 6.96 -4.84 18.10
CA ASP A 211 8.04 -5.25 19.00
C ASP A 211 8.58 -6.66 18.72
N GLU A 212 7.81 -7.47 17.99
CA GLU A 212 8.15 -8.82 17.60
C GLU A 212 8.60 -8.90 16.12
N GLU A 213 9.00 -7.77 15.54
CA GLU A 213 9.47 -7.71 14.16
C GLU A 213 10.70 -8.57 13.95
N ARG A 214 10.68 -9.33 12.85
CA ARG A 214 11.82 -10.13 12.43
C ARG A 214 12.04 -9.99 10.93
N VAL A 215 13.28 -9.72 10.55
CA VAL A 215 13.72 -9.65 9.15
C VAL A 215 14.84 -10.66 8.94
N SER A 216 14.75 -11.48 7.89
CA SER A 216 15.79 -12.45 7.52
C SER A 216 15.77 -12.73 6.01
N ALA A 217 16.88 -13.28 5.50
CA ALA A 217 16.84 -13.81 4.13
C ALA A 217 15.86 -14.99 4.06
N LEU A 218 15.10 -15.11 2.97
CA LEU A 218 14.11 -16.19 2.81
C LEU A 218 14.71 -17.60 3.00
N ARG A 219 15.94 -17.81 2.52
CA ARG A 219 16.66 -19.07 2.61
C ARG A 219 16.98 -19.49 4.05
N ASP A 220 17.08 -18.53 4.99
CA ASP A 220 17.45 -18.76 6.38
C ASP A 220 16.22 -19.01 7.29
N VAL A 221 15.02 -19.02 6.70
CA VAL A 221 13.78 -19.25 7.43
C VAL A 221 13.42 -20.73 7.39
N GLU A 222 13.32 -21.33 8.56
CA GLU A 222 12.94 -22.73 8.74
C GLU A 222 11.65 -22.89 9.54
N GLY A 223 10.92 -23.95 9.24
CA GLY A 223 9.75 -24.38 10.01
C GLY A 223 8.49 -23.54 9.72
N LYS A 224 7.60 -23.52 10.70
CA LYS A 224 6.29 -22.83 10.59
C LYS A 224 6.46 -21.34 10.79
N VAL A 225 5.85 -20.55 9.93
CA VAL A 225 5.81 -19.09 10.03
C VAL A 225 4.40 -18.61 10.45
N PRO A 226 4.29 -17.48 11.16
CA PRO A 226 2.99 -16.92 11.51
C PRO A 226 2.27 -16.37 10.27
N TYR A 227 0.96 -16.22 10.38
CA TYR A 227 0.13 -15.60 9.34
C TYR A 227 0.56 -14.15 9.05
N MET A 228 0.98 -13.42 10.09
CA MET A 228 1.47 -12.03 10.00
C MET A 228 2.91 -12.00 9.50
N SER A 229 3.14 -12.57 8.32
CA SER A 229 4.44 -12.55 7.65
C SER A 229 4.25 -12.42 6.14
N LEU A 230 5.31 -11.94 5.49
CA LEU A 230 5.35 -11.76 4.05
C LEU A 230 6.77 -11.97 3.50
N VAL A 231 6.89 -12.15 2.19
CA VAL A 231 8.16 -12.20 1.49
C VAL A 231 8.23 -11.02 0.54
N LEU A 232 9.30 -10.24 0.65
CA LEU A 232 9.68 -9.21 -0.31
C LEU A 232 10.65 -9.84 -1.32
N VAL A 233 10.38 -9.64 -2.59
CA VAL A 233 11.31 -9.96 -3.69
C VAL A 233 11.68 -8.65 -4.36
N PRO A 234 12.74 -7.97 -3.92
CA PRO A 234 13.15 -6.70 -4.51
C PRO A 234 13.60 -6.90 -5.95
N ALA A 235 13.56 -5.86 -6.76
CA ALA A 235 14.10 -5.92 -8.12
C ALA A 235 15.59 -6.28 -8.08
N ALA A 236 16.03 -7.05 -9.07
CA ALA A 236 17.43 -7.47 -9.16
C ALA A 236 18.34 -6.23 -9.31
N VAL A 237 19.20 -6.01 -8.34
CA VAL A 237 20.27 -5.01 -8.43
C VAL A 237 21.43 -5.63 -9.20
N ARG A 238 21.80 -5.04 -10.32
CA ARG A 238 23.04 -5.43 -11.02
C ARG A 238 24.23 -4.95 -10.18
N GLY A 239 24.76 -5.84 -9.36
CA GLY A 239 26.04 -5.74 -8.67
C GLY A 239 26.04 -4.82 -7.45
N ALA A 240 25.83 -5.34 -6.24
CA ALA A 240 26.43 -4.80 -5.02
C ALA A 240 26.42 -5.84 -3.90
N ALA A 241 27.58 -6.11 -3.36
CA ALA A 241 27.78 -6.85 -2.11
C ALA A 241 27.45 -5.92 -0.92
N ARG A 242 26.79 -6.46 0.10
CA ARG A 242 26.40 -5.77 1.32
C ARG A 242 27.66 -5.45 2.15
N ALA A 243 28.06 -4.19 2.21
CA ALA A 243 29.11 -3.75 3.14
C ALA A 243 28.55 -3.64 4.59
N SER A 244 29.32 -4.07 5.55
CA SER A 244 29.02 -3.97 6.99
C SER A 244 28.95 -2.50 7.42
N ARG A 245 27.94 -2.15 8.23
CA ARG A 245 27.75 -0.80 8.79
C ARG A 245 28.86 -0.43 9.77
N SER A 246 29.44 0.74 9.61
CA SER A 246 30.24 1.45 10.63
C SER A 246 29.42 2.62 11.20
N GLU A 247 29.80 3.12 12.38
CA GLU A 247 29.07 4.19 13.07
C GLU A 247 29.04 5.48 12.23
N SER A 248 27.84 5.95 11.89
CA SER A 248 27.59 7.17 11.12
C SER A 248 27.39 8.36 12.06
N THR A 249 27.97 9.51 11.74
CA THR A 249 27.83 10.74 12.51
C THR A 249 26.52 11.48 12.28
N GLY A 250 25.81 11.19 11.19
CA GLY A 250 24.49 11.75 10.85
C GLY A 250 23.59 10.70 10.22
N SER A 251 22.34 11.08 9.90
CA SER A 251 21.37 10.16 9.34
C SER A 251 20.46 10.80 8.28
N VAL A 252 19.94 9.98 7.37
CA VAL A 252 18.91 10.38 6.40
C VAL A 252 17.65 9.55 6.64
N ALA A 253 16.53 10.22 6.92
CA ALA A 253 15.21 9.63 6.91
C ALA A 253 14.50 10.03 5.60
N VAL A 254 14.12 9.05 4.77
CA VAL A 254 13.30 9.30 3.58
C VAL A 254 11.84 9.18 3.96
N VAL A 255 11.15 10.33 4.06
CA VAL A 255 9.86 10.44 4.74
C VAL A 255 8.71 10.54 3.75
N GLY A 256 7.74 9.63 3.85
CA GLY A 256 6.49 9.65 3.11
C GLY A 256 5.51 10.68 3.67
N LEU A 257 5.14 11.64 2.82
CA LEU A 257 4.17 12.68 3.19
C LEU A 257 2.71 12.28 2.96
N GLY A 258 2.48 11.06 2.45
CA GLY A 258 1.16 10.69 1.95
C GLY A 258 0.77 11.49 0.69
N PRO A 259 -0.46 11.32 0.17
CA PRO A 259 -0.89 11.94 -1.08
C PRO A 259 -1.09 13.46 -0.97
N ALA A 260 -1.39 13.97 0.23
CA ALA A 260 -1.69 15.39 0.45
C ALA A 260 -1.31 15.86 1.87
N GLY A 261 -2.03 16.79 2.45
CA GLY A 261 -1.72 17.51 3.69
C GLY A 261 -1.55 16.66 4.97
N ALA A 262 -1.43 17.34 6.11
CA ALA A 262 -1.04 16.77 7.40
C ALA A 262 -1.94 15.62 7.92
N ALA A 263 -3.20 15.55 7.47
CA ALA A 263 -4.11 14.47 7.85
C ALA A 263 -3.67 13.07 7.36
N TRP A 264 -2.77 13.02 6.38
CA TRP A 264 -2.24 11.81 5.77
C TRP A 264 -0.85 11.40 6.28
N LEU A 265 -0.25 12.23 7.14
CA LEU A 265 1.03 11.90 7.77
C LEU A 265 0.85 10.85 8.86
N THR A 266 1.73 9.87 8.89
CA THR A 266 1.86 8.96 10.04
C THR A 266 2.48 9.70 11.23
N SER A 267 2.28 9.20 12.44
CA SER A 267 2.91 9.75 13.64
C SER A 267 4.43 9.67 13.56
N GLU A 268 4.96 8.59 12.99
CA GLU A 268 6.40 8.42 12.73
C GLU A 268 6.93 9.50 11.78
N ALA A 269 6.26 9.74 10.64
CA ALA A 269 6.66 10.80 9.71
C ALA A 269 6.69 12.17 10.38
N GLN A 270 5.72 12.45 11.27
CA GLN A 270 5.71 13.70 12.04
C GLN A 270 6.89 13.80 13.01
N ALA A 271 7.21 12.71 13.71
CA ALA A 271 8.34 12.67 14.64
C ALA A 271 9.66 12.88 13.90
N GLU A 272 9.86 12.23 12.75
CA GLU A 272 11.06 12.39 11.94
C GLU A 272 11.21 13.80 11.38
N LEU A 273 10.15 14.35 10.82
CA LEU A 273 10.14 15.74 10.37
C LEU A 273 10.39 16.71 11.53
N ALA A 274 9.97 16.34 12.73
CA ALA A 274 10.20 17.11 13.94
C ALA A 274 11.65 17.08 14.41
N ALA A 275 12.30 15.95 14.26
CA ALA A 275 13.67 15.71 14.74
C ALA A 275 14.75 16.13 13.73
N ALA A 276 14.37 16.39 12.47
CA ALA A 276 15.31 16.75 11.42
C ALA A 276 15.88 18.16 11.59
N ASP A 277 17.20 18.29 11.42
CA ASP A 277 17.92 19.57 11.33
C ASP A 277 17.73 20.20 9.95
N ASP A 278 17.72 19.34 8.94
CA ASP A 278 17.59 19.69 7.52
C ASP A 278 16.41 18.94 6.89
N VAL A 279 15.60 19.64 6.10
CA VAL A 279 14.54 19.03 5.29
C VAL A 279 14.82 19.31 3.82
N VAL A 280 14.99 18.25 3.06
CA VAL A 280 15.35 18.27 1.64
C VAL A 280 14.19 17.75 0.81
N GLY A 281 13.81 18.42 -0.26
CA GLY A 281 12.68 17.95 -1.08
C GLY A 281 12.38 18.80 -2.30
N TYR A 282 11.46 18.32 -3.12
CA TYR A 282 10.82 19.12 -4.15
C TYR A 282 10.03 20.28 -3.48
N GLU A 283 10.14 21.50 -4.00
CA GLU A 283 9.55 22.68 -3.35
C GLU A 283 8.06 22.52 -3.01
N THR A 284 7.29 21.92 -3.93
CA THR A 284 5.86 21.64 -3.72
C THR A 284 5.63 20.69 -2.53
N TYR A 285 6.53 19.76 -2.28
CA TYR A 285 6.42 18.82 -1.16
C TYR A 285 6.88 19.47 0.14
N LEU A 286 7.96 20.26 0.09
CA LEU A 286 8.42 21.05 1.23
C LEU A 286 7.33 22.01 1.74
N ALA A 287 6.57 22.63 0.84
CA ALA A 287 5.47 23.52 1.22
C ALA A 287 4.37 22.81 2.07
N ARG A 288 4.30 21.47 2.02
CA ARG A 288 3.36 20.65 2.81
C ARG A 288 3.87 20.33 4.21
N VAL A 289 5.16 20.55 4.47
CA VAL A 289 5.80 20.29 5.77
C VAL A 289 5.68 21.53 6.65
N PRO A 290 5.17 21.45 7.89
CA PRO A 290 5.10 22.59 8.80
C PRO A 290 6.48 23.22 9.03
N HIS A 291 6.52 24.56 9.05
CA HIS A 291 7.75 25.29 9.37
C HIS A 291 8.13 25.13 10.84
N ARG A 292 9.41 24.81 11.10
CA ARG A 292 9.97 24.79 12.45
C ARG A 292 11.15 25.75 12.58
N ARG A 293 11.21 26.46 13.70
CA ARG A 293 12.31 27.39 13.97
C ARG A 293 13.62 26.60 14.13
N GLY A 294 14.65 27.03 13.42
CA GLY A 294 15.97 26.39 13.43
C GLY A 294 16.17 25.27 12.41
N GLN A 295 15.12 24.80 11.76
CA GLN A 295 15.21 23.81 10.71
C GLN A 295 15.57 24.44 9.37
N ARG A 296 16.58 23.91 8.70
CA ARG A 296 16.99 24.36 7.35
C ARG A 296 16.18 23.61 6.29
N ARG A 297 15.82 24.31 5.23
CA ARG A 297 15.04 23.76 4.13
C ARG A 297 15.78 23.90 2.82
N HIS A 298 15.86 22.80 2.08
CA HIS A 298 16.58 22.70 0.82
C HIS A 298 15.59 22.28 -0.26
N GLY A 299 15.04 23.30 -0.94
CA GLY A 299 14.13 23.10 -2.07
C GLY A 299 14.90 22.90 -3.37
N SER A 300 14.33 22.07 -4.25
CA SER A 300 14.86 21.87 -5.61
C SER A 300 13.73 21.57 -6.59
N ASP A 301 14.03 21.64 -7.89
CA ASP A 301 13.08 21.25 -8.95
C ASP A 301 12.81 19.73 -8.94
N ASN A 302 11.71 19.33 -9.53
CA ASN A 302 11.29 17.92 -9.58
C ASN A 302 12.25 17.02 -10.38
N ARG A 303 13.03 17.58 -11.31
CA ARG A 303 13.87 16.81 -12.24
C ARG A 303 15.27 16.46 -11.74
N VAL A 304 15.61 16.82 -10.51
CA VAL A 304 16.96 16.69 -9.94
C VAL A 304 16.98 15.72 -8.76
N GLU A 305 16.34 14.55 -8.90
CA GLU A 305 16.21 13.57 -7.80
C GLU A 305 17.58 13.07 -7.31
N ALA A 306 18.48 12.74 -8.23
CA ALA A 306 19.84 12.27 -7.89
C ALA A 306 20.67 13.35 -7.19
N GLU A 307 20.59 14.61 -7.63
CA GLU A 307 21.28 15.74 -6.99
C GLU A 307 20.70 16.01 -5.59
N ARG A 308 19.38 15.95 -5.46
CA ARG A 308 18.68 16.08 -4.17
C ARG A 308 19.11 14.99 -3.18
N ALA A 309 19.18 13.74 -3.64
CA ALA A 309 19.62 12.61 -2.84
C ALA A 309 21.08 12.76 -2.40
N ARG A 310 21.98 13.14 -3.32
CA ARG A 310 23.38 13.39 -3.01
C ARG A 310 23.53 14.52 -1.99
N HIS A 311 22.84 15.64 -2.18
CA HIS A 311 22.88 16.78 -1.24
C HIS A 311 22.43 16.36 0.17
N ALA A 312 21.37 15.54 0.29
CA ALA A 312 20.92 15.03 1.57
C ALA A 312 21.98 14.14 2.26
N LEU A 313 22.66 13.29 1.49
CA LEU A 313 23.74 12.44 2.00
C LEU A 313 24.96 13.27 2.42
N GLU A 314 25.32 14.30 1.69
CA GLU A 314 26.40 15.24 2.05
C GLU A 314 26.11 15.95 3.38
N LEU A 315 24.87 16.41 3.59
CA LEU A 315 24.46 17.01 4.86
C LEU A 315 24.53 16.00 6.02
N ALA A 316 24.12 14.76 5.79
CA ALA A 316 24.18 13.72 6.78
C ALA A 316 25.64 13.32 7.09
N ALA A 317 26.50 13.21 6.08
CA ALA A 317 27.92 12.98 6.27
C ALA A 317 28.60 14.09 7.09
N ALA A 318 28.05 15.32 7.02
CA ALA A 318 28.46 16.45 7.86
C ALA A 318 27.85 16.44 9.28
N GLY A 319 27.15 15.38 9.67
CA GLY A 319 26.60 15.17 11.02
C GLY A 319 25.15 15.62 11.22
N SER A 320 24.44 16.05 10.17
CA SER A 320 23.05 16.49 10.27
C SER A 320 22.06 15.32 10.29
N ARG A 321 20.95 15.47 11.01
CA ARG A 321 19.75 14.66 10.82
C ARG A 321 18.96 15.23 9.65
N VAL A 322 18.85 14.49 8.56
CA VAL A 322 18.24 14.95 7.33
C VAL A 322 16.94 14.20 7.05
N ALA A 323 15.84 14.92 6.82
CA ALA A 323 14.61 14.34 6.31
C ALA A 323 14.49 14.65 4.80
N VAL A 324 14.51 13.61 3.97
CA VAL A 324 14.21 13.73 2.54
C VAL A 324 12.71 13.47 2.35
N VAL A 325 11.96 14.49 1.95
CA VAL A 325 10.50 14.37 1.83
C VAL A 325 10.06 13.93 0.44
N SER A 326 9.11 12.98 0.44
CA SER A 326 8.54 12.40 -0.77
C SER A 326 7.01 12.38 -0.68
N SER A 327 6.32 12.62 -1.79
CA SER A 327 4.87 12.46 -1.84
C SER A 327 4.50 10.98 -1.84
N GLY A 328 3.37 10.62 -1.25
CA GLY A 328 2.94 9.24 -1.15
C GLY A 328 3.82 8.41 -0.22
N ASP A 329 4.17 7.22 -0.68
CA ASP A 329 5.16 6.33 -0.07
C ASP A 329 6.53 6.51 -0.74
N PRO A 330 7.63 6.67 0.02
CA PRO A 330 8.95 6.95 -0.56
C PRO A 330 9.55 5.75 -1.31
N GLY A 331 9.05 4.55 -1.07
CA GLY A 331 9.51 3.31 -1.73
C GLY A 331 8.79 3.00 -3.05
N ILE A 332 7.73 3.76 -3.42
CA ILE A 332 6.92 3.50 -4.62
C ILE A 332 7.12 4.61 -5.65
N PHE A 333 7.98 4.39 -6.65
CA PHE A 333 8.34 5.36 -7.72
C PHE A 333 8.75 6.73 -7.17
N ALA A 334 9.52 6.76 -6.07
CA ALA A 334 9.79 7.95 -5.29
C ALA A 334 11.24 8.00 -4.75
N MET A 335 11.52 8.91 -3.82
CA MET A 335 12.89 9.31 -3.44
C MET A 335 13.76 8.22 -2.80
N ALA A 336 13.18 7.15 -2.20
CA ALA A 336 13.99 6.14 -1.51
C ALA A 336 15.00 5.47 -2.45
N SER A 337 14.58 5.12 -3.67
CA SER A 337 15.48 4.54 -4.67
C SER A 337 16.63 5.47 -5.04
N ALA A 338 16.33 6.75 -5.27
CA ALA A 338 17.35 7.74 -5.63
C ALA A 338 18.37 7.94 -4.50
N VAL A 339 17.95 7.89 -3.23
CA VAL A 339 18.86 7.99 -2.09
C VAL A 339 19.78 6.76 -2.04
N TYR A 340 19.24 5.55 -2.15
CA TYR A 340 20.07 4.33 -2.13
C TYR A 340 21.00 4.23 -3.33
N GLU A 341 20.58 4.66 -4.52
CA GLU A 341 21.44 4.74 -5.70
C GLU A 341 22.63 5.69 -5.48
N GLN A 342 22.41 6.80 -4.77
CA GLN A 342 23.49 7.75 -4.45
C GLN A 342 24.40 7.22 -3.32
N VAL A 343 23.90 6.47 -2.35
CA VAL A 343 24.74 5.78 -1.35
C VAL A 343 25.69 4.82 -2.05
N GLU A 344 25.18 4.02 -3.00
CA GLU A 344 25.99 3.07 -3.76
C GLU A 344 27.03 3.78 -4.66
N ALA A 345 26.60 4.81 -5.38
CA ALA A 345 27.43 5.52 -6.35
C ALA A 345 28.56 6.34 -5.71
N ASN A 346 28.34 6.90 -4.52
CA ASN A 346 29.30 7.82 -3.86
C ASN A 346 30.12 7.16 -2.74
N GLY A 347 29.91 5.87 -2.47
CA GLY A 347 30.66 5.15 -1.45
C GLY A 347 30.52 5.76 -0.05
N LEU A 348 29.32 6.17 0.34
CA LEU A 348 28.98 6.75 1.64
C LEU A 348 28.34 5.68 2.56
N PRO A 349 29.04 4.61 2.92
CA PRO A 349 28.48 3.51 3.70
C PRO A 349 28.17 3.90 5.16
N ASP A 350 28.76 5.00 5.64
CA ASP A 350 28.71 5.43 7.05
C ASP A 350 27.47 6.30 7.36
N VAL A 351 26.71 6.71 6.36
CA VAL A 351 25.46 7.45 6.55
C VAL A 351 24.31 6.46 6.77
N GLU A 352 23.73 6.47 7.96
CA GLU A 352 22.51 5.70 8.20
C GLU A 352 21.36 6.25 7.36
N VAL A 353 20.77 5.38 6.52
CA VAL A 353 19.59 5.71 5.72
C VAL A 353 18.43 4.82 6.13
N ARG A 354 17.31 5.43 6.48
CA ARG A 354 16.07 4.72 6.75
C ARG A 354 14.90 5.29 5.97
N VAL A 355 13.91 4.47 5.73
CA VAL A 355 12.69 4.85 5.01
C VAL A 355 11.53 4.86 5.99
N VAL A 356 10.81 5.98 6.03
CA VAL A 356 9.60 6.16 6.83
C VAL A 356 8.40 6.07 5.88
N PRO A 357 7.60 5.02 5.98
CA PRO A 357 6.54 4.76 5.03
C PRO A 357 5.43 5.81 5.06
N GLY A 358 4.73 5.95 3.94
CA GLY A 358 3.56 6.81 3.81
C GLY A 358 2.46 6.16 2.99
N LEU A 359 1.27 6.74 3.01
CA LEU A 359 0.16 6.30 2.18
C LEU A 359 0.42 6.61 0.71
N SER A 360 0.40 5.57 -0.12
CA SER A 360 0.57 5.74 -1.56
C SER A 360 -0.67 6.35 -2.23
N ALA A 361 -0.48 6.95 -3.41
CA ALA A 361 -1.58 7.50 -4.19
C ALA A 361 -2.61 6.43 -4.59
N MET A 362 -2.17 5.19 -4.87
CA MET A 362 -3.09 4.09 -5.23
C MET A 362 -4.02 3.71 -4.08
N GLN A 363 -3.51 3.64 -2.85
CA GLN A 363 -4.32 3.35 -1.67
C GLN A 363 -5.33 4.47 -1.41
N ALA A 364 -4.86 5.71 -1.50
CA ALA A 364 -5.73 6.87 -1.32
C ALA A 364 -6.83 6.95 -2.40
N ALA A 365 -6.50 6.68 -3.67
CA ALA A 365 -7.46 6.63 -4.75
C ALA A 365 -8.48 5.49 -4.58
N ALA A 366 -8.01 4.29 -4.26
CA ALA A 366 -8.87 3.14 -4.00
C ALA A 366 -9.87 3.45 -2.87
N ALA A 367 -9.41 4.04 -1.77
CA ALA A 367 -10.25 4.40 -0.63
C ALA A 367 -11.36 5.44 -0.97
N ARG A 368 -11.25 6.17 -2.07
CA ARG A 368 -12.28 7.12 -2.52
C ARG A 368 -13.44 6.47 -3.25
N VAL A 369 -13.22 5.32 -3.83
CA VAL A 369 -14.21 4.67 -4.70
C VAL A 369 -14.69 3.32 -4.18
N GLY A 370 -14.01 2.73 -3.20
CA GLY A 370 -14.40 1.43 -2.66
C GLY A 370 -13.19 0.49 -2.46
N ALA A 371 -13.23 -0.69 -3.06
CA ALA A 371 -12.20 -1.73 -2.93
C ALA A 371 -11.71 -2.26 -4.31
N PRO A 372 -11.29 -1.40 -5.26
CA PRO A 372 -10.84 -1.87 -6.56
C PRO A 372 -9.59 -2.77 -6.48
N LEU A 373 -8.76 -2.62 -5.44
CA LEU A 373 -7.55 -3.40 -5.20
C LEU A 373 -7.81 -4.66 -4.33
N GLY A 374 -9.03 -5.18 -4.36
CA GLY A 374 -9.46 -6.29 -3.50
C GLY A 374 -8.95 -7.67 -3.90
N HIS A 375 -8.39 -7.80 -5.11
CA HIS A 375 -7.80 -9.03 -5.65
C HIS A 375 -6.34 -8.76 -6.10
N ASP A 376 -5.76 -9.66 -6.90
CA ASP A 376 -4.41 -9.49 -7.42
C ASP A 376 -4.31 -8.22 -8.27
N PHE A 377 -3.30 -7.42 -8.01
CA PHE A 377 -3.08 -6.20 -8.77
C PHE A 377 -1.59 -5.96 -9.03
N CYS A 378 -1.29 -5.14 -9.99
CA CYS A 378 0.06 -4.64 -10.25
C CYS A 378 0.10 -3.12 -10.35
N VAL A 379 1.31 -2.59 -10.16
CA VAL A 379 1.58 -1.15 -10.20
C VAL A 379 2.57 -0.87 -11.31
N ILE A 380 2.19 -0.03 -12.27
CA ILE A 380 3.01 0.30 -13.44
C ILE A 380 3.15 1.82 -13.56
N SER A 381 4.39 2.30 -13.72
CA SER A 381 4.63 3.68 -14.16
C SER A 381 4.64 3.74 -15.68
N LEU A 382 3.82 4.62 -16.27
CA LEU A 382 3.78 4.86 -17.71
C LEU A 382 4.89 5.80 -18.21
N SER A 383 5.76 6.28 -17.32
CA SER A 383 6.89 7.13 -17.70
C SER A 383 7.90 6.35 -18.54
N ASP A 384 8.28 6.93 -19.67
CA ASP A 384 9.32 6.44 -20.59
C ASP A 384 10.65 7.17 -20.44
N GLN A 385 10.81 8.01 -19.41
CA GLN A 385 12.06 8.78 -19.19
C GLN A 385 13.24 7.90 -18.79
N LEU A 386 12.97 6.79 -18.11
CA LEU A 386 13.99 5.92 -17.53
C LEU A 386 13.97 4.51 -18.13
N LYS A 387 13.05 4.21 -19.05
CA LYS A 387 12.93 2.90 -19.70
C LYS A 387 12.38 3.04 -21.13
N PRO A 388 12.72 2.14 -22.05
CA PRO A 388 12.14 2.10 -23.38
C PRO A 388 10.62 1.88 -23.32
N ARG A 389 9.89 2.52 -24.24
CA ARG A 389 8.44 2.42 -24.37
C ARG A 389 7.98 0.96 -24.54
N GLU A 390 8.69 0.19 -25.31
CA GLU A 390 8.38 -1.23 -25.60
C GLU A 390 8.41 -2.09 -24.32
N VAL A 391 9.19 -1.67 -23.32
CA VAL A 391 9.20 -2.35 -22.00
C VAL A 391 7.90 -2.08 -21.26
N VAL A 392 7.37 -0.84 -21.31
CA VAL A 392 6.09 -0.50 -20.70
C VAL A 392 4.96 -1.28 -21.36
N GLU A 393 4.90 -1.26 -22.70
CA GLU A 393 3.86 -1.94 -23.49
C GLU A 393 3.87 -3.45 -23.21
N ARG A 394 5.03 -4.10 -23.20
CA ARG A 394 5.15 -5.53 -22.87
C ARG A 394 4.66 -5.85 -21.46
N ARG A 395 4.90 -4.97 -20.48
CA ARG A 395 4.44 -5.14 -19.11
C ARG A 395 2.92 -4.98 -18.99
N LEU A 396 2.35 -4.01 -19.69
CA LEU A 396 0.90 -3.82 -19.79
C LEU A 396 0.22 -5.03 -20.44
N GLU A 397 0.80 -5.56 -21.54
CA GLU A 397 0.34 -6.76 -22.22
C GLU A 397 0.31 -7.97 -21.28
N ALA A 398 1.41 -8.21 -20.55
CA ALA A 398 1.51 -9.31 -19.61
C ALA A 398 0.51 -9.18 -18.45
N ALA A 399 0.35 -7.99 -17.88
CA ALA A 399 -0.58 -7.73 -16.80
C ALA A 399 -2.04 -7.79 -17.28
N GLY A 400 -2.31 -7.32 -18.50
CA GLY A 400 -3.59 -7.45 -19.17
C GLY A 400 -3.97 -8.91 -19.37
N ALA A 401 -3.10 -9.70 -19.96
CA ALA A 401 -3.30 -11.13 -20.20
C ALA A 401 -3.46 -11.96 -18.89
N ALA A 402 -2.82 -11.53 -17.80
CA ALA A 402 -2.93 -12.15 -16.48
C ALA A 402 -4.17 -11.70 -15.69
N ASP A 403 -5.04 -10.88 -16.25
CA ASP A 403 -6.25 -10.34 -15.61
C ASP A 403 -6.03 -9.61 -14.29
N LEU A 404 -4.88 -8.93 -14.12
CA LEU A 404 -4.58 -8.16 -12.91
C LEU A 404 -5.30 -6.81 -12.92
N VAL A 405 -5.73 -6.33 -11.75
CA VAL A 405 -6.07 -4.92 -11.61
C VAL A 405 -4.79 -4.10 -11.72
N LEU A 406 -4.83 -2.98 -12.46
CA LEU A 406 -3.65 -2.14 -12.68
C LEU A 406 -3.79 -0.79 -12.00
N ALA A 407 -2.78 -0.40 -11.22
CA ALA A 407 -2.59 0.96 -10.76
C ALA A 407 -1.52 1.64 -11.63
N LEU A 408 -1.93 2.61 -12.47
CA LEU A 408 -1.08 3.27 -13.44
C LEU A 408 -0.64 4.64 -12.92
N TYR A 409 0.67 4.79 -12.71
CA TYR A 409 1.32 6.04 -12.30
C TYR A 409 1.87 6.80 -13.51
N ASN A 410 2.01 8.11 -13.35
CA ASN A 410 2.58 9.01 -14.37
C ASN A 410 1.90 8.89 -15.75
N PRO A 411 0.57 8.90 -15.81
CA PRO A 411 -0.17 8.54 -17.02
C PRO A 411 0.04 9.52 -18.16
N ALA A 412 0.16 10.80 -17.86
CA ALA A 412 0.32 11.84 -18.88
C ALA A 412 1.11 13.04 -18.37
N SER A 413 1.79 13.74 -19.27
CA SER A 413 2.34 15.07 -19.03
C SER A 413 1.90 16.03 -20.16
N LYS A 414 2.19 17.32 -20.02
CA LYS A 414 1.85 18.32 -21.06
C LYS A 414 2.39 17.98 -22.46
N THR A 415 3.47 17.21 -22.52
CA THR A 415 4.17 16.84 -23.77
C THR A 415 4.11 15.37 -24.11
N ARG A 416 3.48 14.52 -23.26
CA ARG A 416 3.49 13.07 -23.38
C ARG A 416 2.11 12.53 -23.06
N ARG A 417 1.26 12.37 -24.08
CA ARG A 417 -0.08 11.77 -23.98
C ARG A 417 -0.16 10.43 -24.70
N GLU A 418 0.68 10.24 -25.72
CA GLU A 418 0.70 9.04 -26.55
C GLU A 418 0.89 7.74 -25.74
N GLN A 419 1.65 7.78 -24.61
CA GLN A 419 1.81 6.60 -23.77
C GLN A 419 0.50 6.17 -23.09
N LEU A 420 -0.34 7.12 -22.72
CA LEU A 420 -1.64 6.85 -22.12
C LEU A 420 -2.58 6.18 -23.13
N GLU A 421 -2.69 6.76 -24.33
CA GLU A 421 -3.50 6.21 -25.43
C GLU A 421 -3.07 4.78 -25.74
N ARG A 422 -1.76 4.55 -25.90
CA ARG A 422 -1.21 3.21 -26.13
C ARG A 422 -1.46 2.24 -24.99
N ALA A 423 -1.39 2.71 -23.73
CA ALA A 423 -1.69 1.88 -22.57
C ALA A 423 -3.14 1.38 -22.63
N PHE A 424 -4.09 2.25 -22.98
CA PHE A 424 -5.48 1.85 -23.15
C PHE A 424 -5.67 0.93 -24.37
N ASP A 425 -4.99 1.19 -25.49
CA ASP A 425 -5.03 0.31 -26.67
C ASP A 425 -4.53 -1.11 -26.36
N VAL A 426 -3.48 -1.22 -25.57
CA VAL A 426 -2.97 -2.53 -25.12
C VAL A 426 -4.00 -3.20 -24.21
N LEU A 427 -4.55 -2.50 -23.24
CA LEU A 427 -5.49 -3.08 -22.28
C LEU A 427 -6.83 -3.47 -22.92
N ARG A 428 -7.31 -2.74 -23.93
CA ARG A 428 -8.53 -3.07 -24.71
C ARG A 428 -8.44 -4.40 -25.45
N LYS A 429 -7.24 -4.94 -25.68
CA LYS A 429 -7.07 -6.29 -26.25
C LYS A 429 -7.41 -7.39 -25.25
N HIS A 430 -7.36 -7.11 -23.96
CA HIS A 430 -7.50 -8.07 -22.86
C HIS A 430 -8.70 -7.81 -21.97
N ARG A 431 -9.38 -6.67 -22.11
CA ARG A 431 -10.46 -6.22 -21.24
C ARG A 431 -11.68 -5.83 -22.06
N ASP A 432 -12.84 -6.14 -21.49
CA ASP A 432 -14.10 -5.61 -22.01
C ASP A 432 -14.12 -4.08 -21.91
N GLY A 433 -14.75 -3.43 -22.87
CA GLY A 433 -14.92 -1.99 -22.87
C GLY A 433 -15.68 -1.46 -21.64
N ALA A 434 -16.54 -2.27 -21.03
CA ALA A 434 -17.26 -1.94 -19.81
C ALA A 434 -16.42 -2.06 -18.52
N THR A 435 -15.17 -2.53 -18.62
CA THR A 435 -14.26 -2.62 -17.45
C THR A 435 -14.13 -1.27 -16.75
N PRO A 436 -14.39 -1.20 -15.43
CA PRO A 436 -14.31 0.05 -14.69
C PRO A 436 -12.89 0.63 -14.67
N VAL A 437 -12.80 1.95 -14.87
CA VAL A 437 -11.57 2.73 -14.74
C VAL A 437 -11.81 3.85 -13.75
N VAL A 438 -10.98 3.91 -12.72
CA VAL A 438 -10.96 5.02 -11.77
C VAL A 438 -9.93 6.04 -12.22
N VAL A 439 -10.37 7.29 -12.40
CA VAL A 439 -9.50 8.43 -12.70
C VAL A 439 -9.44 9.29 -11.45
N ALA A 440 -8.31 9.22 -10.72
CA ALA A 440 -8.14 9.89 -9.44
C ALA A 440 -7.04 10.95 -9.54
N ARG A 441 -7.43 12.21 -9.55
CA ARG A 441 -6.52 13.34 -9.68
C ARG A 441 -6.37 14.06 -8.35
N ALA A 442 -5.13 14.37 -7.98
CA ALA A 442 -4.75 15.18 -6.82
C ALA A 442 -5.40 14.73 -5.50
N VAL A 443 -5.51 13.42 -5.30
CA VAL A 443 -6.22 12.80 -4.16
C VAL A 443 -5.74 13.36 -2.83
N GLY A 444 -6.68 13.72 -1.98
CA GLY A 444 -6.45 14.29 -0.65
C GLY A 444 -6.19 15.80 -0.64
N SER A 445 -6.01 16.45 -1.80
CA SER A 445 -5.85 17.90 -1.90
C SER A 445 -7.21 18.61 -2.11
N PRO A 446 -7.27 19.95 -1.93
CA PRO A 446 -8.49 20.70 -2.25
C PRO A 446 -8.96 20.61 -3.71
N GLU A 447 -8.05 20.24 -4.63
CA GLU A 447 -8.35 20.05 -6.06
C GLU A 447 -8.61 18.58 -6.41
N GLU A 448 -8.91 17.75 -5.42
CA GLU A 448 -9.24 16.34 -5.62
C GLU A 448 -10.42 16.18 -6.56
N THR A 449 -10.22 15.38 -7.60
CA THR A 449 -11.31 14.87 -8.43
C THR A 449 -11.15 13.36 -8.58
N VAL A 450 -12.23 12.64 -8.36
CA VAL A 450 -12.25 11.18 -8.55
C VAL A 450 -13.48 10.83 -9.34
N THR A 451 -13.27 10.25 -10.51
CA THR A 451 -14.33 9.80 -11.40
C THR A 451 -14.18 8.32 -11.68
N VAL A 452 -15.32 7.65 -11.89
CA VAL A 452 -15.38 6.26 -12.32
C VAL A 452 -15.98 6.27 -13.72
N THR A 453 -15.22 5.75 -14.67
CA THR A 453 -15.60 5.61 -16.08
C THR A 453 -15.40 4.17 -16.54
N THR A 454 -15.50 3.92 -17.82
CA THR A 454 -15.21 2.60 -18.41
C THR A 454 -13.97 2.67 -19.31
N LEU A 455 -13.39 1.52 -19.61
CA LEU A 455 -12.25 1.45 -20.53
C LEU A 455 -12.61 1.90 -21.95
N ALA A 456 -13.88 1.81 -22.33
CA ALA A 456 -14.38 2.32 -23.61
C ALA A 456 -14.45 3.85 -23.63
N ASP A 457 -14.83 4.48 -22.50
CA ASP A 457 -15.16 5.91 -22.45
C ASP A 457 -14.02 6.77 -21.87
N VAL A 458 -12.98 6.18 -21.32
CA VAL A 458 -11.90 6.89 -20.61
C VAL A 458 -11.17 7.92 -21.50
N ASP A 459 -11.19 7.77 -22.81
CA ASP A 459 -10.59 8.72 -23.75
C ASP A 459 -11.31 10.09 -23.73
N SER A 460 -12.60 10.12 -23.40
CA SER A 460 -13.35 11.37 -23.24
C SER A 460 -12.85 12.23 -22.08
N ASP A 461 -12.24 11.58 -21.08
CA ASP A 461 -11.67 12.22 -19.90
C ASP A 461 -10.16 12.48 -20.03
N ALA A 462 -9.56 12.12 -21.17
CA ALA A 462 -8.10 12.18 -21.37
C ALA A 462 -7.52 13.58 -21.13
N ASP A 463 -8.28 14.65 -21.43
CA ASP A 463 -7.83 16.03 -21.19
C ASP A 463 -7.71 16.39 -19.70
N ALA A 464 -8.44 15.73 -18.83
CA ALA A 464 -8.37 15.90 -17.37
C ALA A 464 -7.23 15.08 -16.73
N ILE A 465 -6.60 14.16 -17.49
CA ILE A 465 -5.52 13.32 -16.99
C ILE A 465 -4.18 14.04 -17.14
N ASP A 466 -3.48 14.22 -16.03
CA ASP A 466 -2.18 14.89 -15.93
C ASP A 466 -1.20 14.11 -15.04
N MET A 467 -0.02 14.69 -14.73
CA MET A 467 1.00 14.10 -13.85
C MET A 467 0.53 13.93 -12.39
N ARG A 468 -0.58 14.54 -11.99
CA ARG A 468 -1.17 14.42 -10.64
C ARG A 468 -2.27 13.37 -10.62
N THR A 469 -2.47 12.66 -11.72
CA THR A 469 -3.52 11.64 -11.87
C THR A 469 -2.93 10.25 -11.63
N LEU A 470 -3.69 9.43 -10.93
CA LEU A 470 -3.53 7.98 -10.84
C LEU A 470 -4.73 7.31 -11.50
N LEU A 471 -4.49 6.26 -12.26
CA LEU A 471 -5.56 5.45 -12.83
C LEU A 471 -5.58 4.09 -12.14
N ILE A 472 -6.79 3.56 -11.88
CA ILE A 472 -6.96 2.16 -11.50
C ILE A 472 -7.85 1.52 -12.56
N VAL A 473 -7.28 0.59 -13.33
CA VAL A 473 -8.01 -0.18 -14.35
C VAL A 473 -8.39 -1.53 -13.75
N GLY A 474 -9.68 -1.84 -13.74
CA GLY A 474 -10.19 -3.08 -13.17
C GLY A 474 -9.74 -4.34 -13.91
N SER A 475 -9.94 -5.50 -13.27
CA SER A 475 -9.90 -6.82 -13.90
C SER A 475 -11.24 -7.14 -14.56
N SER A 476 -11.36 -8.31 -15.18
CA SER A 476 -12.63 -8.80 -15.75
C SER A 476 -13.74 -8.97 -14.71
N THR A 477 -13.37 -9.12 -13.43
CA THR A 477 -14.31 -9.31 -12.31
C THR A 477 -14.62 -8.02 -11.55
N THR A 478 -13.93 -6.92 -11.82
CA THR A 478 -14.17 -5.64 -11.14
C THR A 478 -15.56 -5.11 -11.46
N ARG A 479 -16.29 -4.64 -10.46
CA ARG A 479 -17.68 -4.22 -10.56
C ARG A 479 -17.89 -2.85 -9.94
N VAL A 480 -18.96 -2.19 -10.39
CA VAL A 480 -19.49 -0.98 -9.78
C VAL A 480 -20.82 -1.34 -9.13
N THR A 481 -20.98 -1.05 -7.84
CA THR A 481 -22.24 -1.27 -7.12
C THR A 481 -23.31 -0.28 -7.57
N ALA A 482 -24.56 -0.55 -7.20
CA ALA A 482 -25.67 0.39 -7.46
C ALA A 482 -25.46 1.77 -6.77
N THR A 483 -24.64 1.84 -5.75
CA THR A 483 -24.26 3.09 -5.04
C THR A 483 -23.03 3.77 -5.62
N GLY A 484 -22.45 3.22 -6.70
CA GLY A 484 -21.26 3.77 -7.37
C GLY A 484 -19.92 3.31 -6.78
N ALA A 485 -19.90 2.44 -5.77
CA ALA A 485 -18.66 1.92 -5.23
C ALA A 485 -18.02 0.91 -6.19
N VAL A 486 -16.69 1.02 -6.40
CA VAL A 486 -15.91 0.11 -7.25
C VAL A 486 -15.23 -0.93 -6.38
N TYR A 487 -15.37 -2.19 -6.71
CA TYR A 487 -14.65 -3.26 -6.01
C TYR A 487 -14.28 -4.42 -6.94
N THR A 488 -13.24 -5.13 -6.57
CA THR A 488 -12.84 -6.38 -7.23
C THR A 488 -13.08 -7.53 -6.25
N PRO A 489 -13.96 -8.49 -6.58
CA PRO A 489 -14.24 -9.65 -5.74
C PRO A 489 -12.98 -10.46 -5.46
N ARG A 490 -12.92 -11.12 -4.30
CA ARG A 490 -11.79 -11.96 -3.91
C ARG A 490 -11.76 -13.33 -4.58
N SER A 491 -12.86 -13.74 -5.18
CA SER A 491 -12.99 -14.99 -5.90
C SER A 491 -13.45 -14.75 -7.33
N TYR A 492 -12.96 -15.57 -8.26
CA TYR A 492 -13.56 -15.66 -9.58
C TYR A 492 -14.90 -16.40 -9.47
N PRO A 493 -15.92 -16.00 -10.29
CA PRO A 493 -17.11 -16.82 -10.41
C PRO A 493 -16.70 -18.19 -10.95
N GLY A 494 -17.13 -19.24 -10.25
CA GLY A 494 -16.90 -20.63 -10.62
C GLY A 494 -17.65 -21.04 -11.86
#